data_10dd9f2a9ba6b928db6d7cd9d1d50b2c
#
_entry.id   10dd9f2a9ba6b928db6d7cd9d1d50b2c
#
_cell.length_a   1.000
_cell.length_b   1.000
_cell.length_c   1.000
_cell.angle_alpha   90.00
_cell.angle_beta   90.00
_cell.angle_gamma   90.00
#
_symmetry.space_group_name_H-M   'P 1'
#
loop_
_entity.id
_entity.type
_entity.pdbx_description
1 polymer ?
#
loop_
_entity_poly.entity_id
_entity_poly.type
_entity_poly.pdbx_seq_one_letter_code
_entity_poly.pdbx_strand_id
1 'polypeptide(L)'
;MKKALAFILVFALSAIAMSSCAVSGDISRYGVVDYMKNITPAQQTPETLDSTFRDAYADFALRLYGEVKKEKNTLISPLSVMLALAMTANGADGATLEGIEKALGGIKIDKLNAYLKSYVDSLPSGDSFKISIANSIWFRKDAFEPSKDFLQKVCDFYSPDIYGAPFDSSTVNAINSWVNGKTDGMIKKMLEEIDYGSVMFLINAICFDSK
;
A
#
# COMPACT_ATOMS: atom_id res chain seq x y z
N MET A 1 37.29 54.45 10.73
CA MET A 1 36.47 54.04 9.59
C MET A 1 36.58 52.53 9.43
N LYS A 2 35.66 51.77 10.01
CA LYS A 2 35.66 50.31 9.91
C LYS A 2 34.42 49.93 9.13
N LYS A 3 34.63 49.35 7.94
CA LYS A 3 33.55 48.82 7.05
C LYS A 3 33.08 47.50 7.61
N ALA A 4 31.81 47.43 8.05
CA ALA A 4 31.14 46.20 8.37
C ALA A 4 30.70 45.49 7.07
N LEU A 5 31.19 44.29 6.85
CA LEU A 5 30.80 43.42 5.76
C LEU A 5 29.67 42.55 6.28
N ALA A 6 28.44 42.78 5.82
CA ALA A 6 27.29 41.94 6.10
C ALA A 6 27.33 40.69 5.22
N PHE A 7 27.56 39.55 5.83
CA PHE A 7 27.38 38.23 5.18
C PHE A 7 25.89 37.88 5.17
N ILE A 8 25.26 37.95 4.02
CA ILE A 8 23.92 37.38 3.80
C ILE A 8 24.08 35.87 3.55
N LEU A 9 23.76 35.08 4.55
CA LEU A 9 23.71 33.63 4.43
C LEU A 9 22.36 33.26 3.78
N VAL A 10 22.38 33.03 2.48
CA VAL A 10 21.21 32.48 1.76
C VAL A 10 21.16 30.99 2.08
N PHE A 11 20.26 30.61 3.00
CA PHE A 11 19.87 29.21 3.19
C PHE A 11 19.01 28.80 1.99
N ALA A 12 19.63 28.22 0.97
CA ALA A 12 18.90 27.46 -0.04
C ALA A 12 18.45 26.14 0.63
N LEU A 13 17.19 26.09 1.11
CA LEU A 13 16.53 24.83 1.40
C LEU A 13 16.36 24.09 0.08
N SER A 14 17.33 23.27 -0.28
CA SER A 14 17.14 22.22 -1.28
C SER A 14 16.20 21.20 -0.66
N ALA A 15 14.92 21.27 -0.99
CA ALA A 15 14.01 20.16 -0.84
C ALA A 15 14.55 19.03 -1.73
N ILE A 16 15.34 18.15 -1.13
CA ILE A 16 15.68 16.86 -1.74
C ILE A 16 14.36 16.08 -1.70
N ALA A 17 13.60 16.16 -2.79
CA ALA A 17 12.63 15.16 -3.09
C ALA A 17 13.39 13.84 -3.10
N MET A 18 13.26 13.06 -2.06
CA MET A 18 13.66 11.67 -2.05
C MET A 18 12.74 10.96 -3.04
N SER A 19 13.06 11.08 -4.34
CA SER A 19 12.60 10.12 -5.32
C SER A 19 13.14 8.78 -4.85
N SER A 20 12.28 8.01 -4.18
CA SER A 20 12.46 6.57 -4.03
C SER A 20 12.45 5.99 -5.45
N CYS A 21 13.59 6.02 -6.12
CA CYS A 21 13.87 5.14 -7.24
C CYS A 21 14.01 3.73 -6.68
N ALA A 22 12.91 3.14 -6.22
CA ALA A 22 12.77 1.71 -6.28
C ALA A 22 12.88 1.37 -7.77
N VAL A 23 13.83 0.54 -8.14
CA VAL A 23 13.94 -0.05 -9.48
C VAL A 23 12.71 -0.93 -9.67
N SER A 24 11.60 -0.29 -9.94
CA SER A 24 10.41 -0.92 -10.47
C SER A 24 10.83 -1.41 -11.86
N GLY A 25 11.04 -2.71 -12.01
CA GLY A 25 11.31 -3.29 -13.32
C GLY A 25 10.27 -2.74 -14.29
N ASP A 26 10.69 -2.24 -15.43
CA ASP A 26 9.78 -1.65 -16.42
C ASP A 26 8.69 -2.66 -16.79
N ILE A 27 7.50 -2.46 -16.20
CA ILE A 27 6.34 -3.33 -16.43
C ILE A 27 5.47 -2.84 -17.60
N SER A 28 5.79 -1.68 -18.20
CA SER A 28 5.07 -1.12 -19.35
C SER A 28 5.04 -2.06 -20.54
N ARG A 29 6.11 -2.85 -20.73
CA ARG A 29 6.23 -3.89 -21.77
C ARG A 29 5.17 -4.99 -21.72
N TYR A 30 4.46 -5.13 -20.60
CA TYR A 30 3.40 -6.14 -20.44
C TYR A 30 2.00 -5.61 -20.79
N GLY A 31 1.91 -4.43 -21.42
CA GLY A 31 0.64 -3.85 -21.85
C GLY A 31 -0.24 -3.35 -20.72
N VAL A 32 0.36 -3.01 -19.58
CA VAL A 32 -0.33 -2.43 -18.43
C VAL A 32 -0.51 -0.92 -18.57
N VAL A 33 -1.60 -0.41 -18.03
CA VAL A 33 -1.91 1.02 -17.92
C VAL A 33 -1.72 1.44 -16.46
N ASP A 34 -0.91 2.45 -16.23
CA ASP A 34 -0.70 3.02 -14.89
C ASP A 34 -1.77 4.09 -14.62
N TYR A 35 -2.67 3.81 -13.68
CA TYR A 35 -3.73 4.73 -13.27
C TYR A 35 -3.25 5.80 -12.28
N MET A 36 -2.08 5.63 -11.67
CA MET A 36 -1.54 6.57 -10.68
C MET A 36 -0.67 7.65 -11.27
N LYS A 37 -0.32 7.58 -12.55
CA LYS A 37 0.67 8.43 -13.24
C LYS A 37 0.49 9.94 -13.03
N ASN A 38 -0.73 10.42 -12.82
CA ASN A 38 -1.05 11.86 -12.69
C ASN A 38 -1.83 12.16 -11.39
N ILE A 39 -1.77 11.24 -10.41
CA ILE A 39 -2.43 11.42 -9.12
C ILE A 39 -1.37 11.70 -8.07
N THR A 40 -1.55 12.80 -7.35
CA THR A 40 -0.65 13.20 -6.26
C THR A 40 -1.41 13.09 -4.94
N PRO A 41 -0.83 12.45 -3.91
CA PRO A 41 -1.48 12.34 -2.62
C PRO A 41 -1.70 13.72 -1.99
N ALA A 42 -2.90 13.95 -1.47
CA ALA A 42 -3.18 15.09 -0.63
C ALA A 42 -2.57 14.90 0.76
N GLN A 43 -2.13 16.01 1.36
CA GLN A 43 -1.62 15.97 2.72
C GLN A 43 -2.73 15.57 3.69
N GLN A 44 -2.51 14.51 4.45
CA GLN A 44 -3.43 14.03 5.48
C GLN A 44 -2.99 14.51 6.86
N THR A 45 -3.96 14.86 7.71
CA THR A 45 -3.69 15.17 9.12
C THR A 45 -3.43 13.85 9.86
N PRO A 46 -2.31 13.73 10.60
CA PRO A 46 -2.05 12.55 11.41
C PRO A 46 -3.17 12.30 12.43
N GLU A 47 -3.56 11.06 12.60
CA GLU A 47 -4.55 10.64 13.58
C GLU A 47 -3.86 10.03 14.82
N THR A 48 -4.37 10.33 16.00
CA THR A 48 -3.85 9.74 17.23
C THR A 48 -4.24 8.26 17.33
N LEU A 49 -3.26 7.37 17.46
CA LEU A 49 -3.51 5.93 17.62
C LEU A 49 -4.01 5.64 19.03
N ASP A 50 -5.30 5.80 19.25
CA ASP A 50 -5.99 5.60 20.51
C ASP A 50 -6.32 4.12 20.81
N SER A 51 -7.03 3.86 21.92
CA SER A 51 -7.44 2.50 22.27
C SER A 51 -8.42 1.91 21.25
N THR A 52 -9.28 2.72 20.64
CA THR A 52 -10.23 2.26 19.62
C THR A 52 -9.55 1.54 18.48
N PHE A 53 -8.48 2.17 17.94
CA PHE A 53 -7.70 1.54 16.88
C PHE A 53 -6.92 0.32 17.37
N ARG A 54 -6.24 0.44 18.53
CA ARG A 54 -5.43 -0.66 19.06
C ARG A 54 -6.24 -1.91 19.34
N ASP A 55 -7.43 -1.74 19.95
CA ASP A 55 -8.31 -2.84 20.31
C ASP A 55 -8.90 -3.50 19.04
N ALA A 56 -9.36 -2.70 18.08
CA ALA A 56 -9.86 -3.19 16.79
C ALA A 56 -8.78 -3.95 16.00
N TYR A 57 -7.57 -3.41 15.95
CA TYR A 57 -6.45 -4.06 15.26
C TYR A 57 -6.04 -5.37 15.94
N ALA A 58 -5.96 -5.39 17.28
CA ALA A 58 -5.63 -6.58 18.03
C ALA A 58 -6.68 -7.69 17.86
N ASP A 59 -7.97 -7.33 17.96
CA ASP A 59 -9.09 -8.26 17.72
C ASP A 59 -9.05 -8.84 16.31
N PHE A 60 -8.87 -7.99 15.29
CA PHE A 60 -8.71 -8.44 13.90
C PHE A 60 -7.54 -9.41 13.75
N ALA A 61 -6.38 -9.07 14.31
CA ALA A 61 -5.18 -9.90 14.22
C ALA A 61 -5.36 -11.28 14.87
N LEU A 62 -6.01 -11.33 16.04
CA LEU A 62 -6.28 -12.57 16.75
C LEU A 62 -7.31 -13.44 16.02
N ARG A 63 -8.38 -12.85 15.50
CA ARG A 63 -9.37 -13.58 14.68
C ARG A 63 -8.74 -14.13 13.41
N LEU A 64 -7.97 -13.32 12.69
CA LEU A 64 -7.27 -13.74 11.49
C LEU A 64 -6.31 -14.91 11.78
N TYR A 65 -5.52 -14.81 12.85
CA TYR A 65 -4.64 -15.90 13.26
C TYR A 65 -5.42 -17.17 13.60
N GLY A 66 -6.55 -17.03 14.29
CA GLY A 66 -7.43 -18.16 14.62
C GLY A 66 -7.90 -18.94 13.40
N GLU A 67 -8.23 -18.25 12.31
CA GLU A 67 -8.71 -18.85 11.05
C GLU A 67 -7.59 -19.52 10.23
N VAL A 68 -6.37 -18.95 10.24
CA VAL A 68 -5.29 -19.43 9.37
C VAL A 68 -4.27 -20.32 10.06
N LYS A 69 -4.30 -20.41 11.40
CA LYS A 69 -3.35 -21.24 12.16
C LYS A 69 -3.44 -22.71 11.74
N LYS A 70 -2.29 -23.35 11.62
CA LYS A 70 -2.14 -24.78 11.32
C LYS A 70 -1.40 -25.45 12.48
N GLU A 71 -1.36 -26.78 12.49
CA GLU A 71 -0.55 -27.56 13.45
C GLU A 71 0.96 -27.34 13.32
N LYS A 72 1.39 -26.70 12.23
CA LYS A 72 2.79 -26.34 11.93
C LYS A 72 3.02 -24.84 12.20
N ASN A 73 4.29 -24.43 12.09
CA ASN A 73 4.65 -23.00 12.17
C ASN A 73 3.80 -22.18 11.18
N THR A 74 3.19 -21.12 11.69
CA THR A 74 2.36 -20.21 10.92
C THR A 74 2.90 -18.79 11.08
N LEU A 75 3.19 -18.13 9.96
CA LEU A 75 3.55 -16.71 9.89
C LEU A 75 2.46 -15.98 9.12
N ILE A 76 1.93 -14.91 9.70
CA ILE A 76 0.97 -14.03 9.05
C ILE A 76 1.36 -12.56 9.28
N SER A 77 0.88 -11.69 8.40
CA SER A 77 0.94 -10.25 8.59
C SER A 77 -0.48 -9.68 8.64
N PRO A 78 -1.06 -9.46 9.83
CA PRO A 78 -2.39 -8.86 9.94
C PRO A 78 -2.46 -7.47 9.30
N LEU A 79 -1.38 -6.69 9.40
CA LEU A 79 -1.29 -5.37 8.77
C LEU A 79 -1.49 -5.46 7.25
N SER A 80 -0.83 -6.40 6.59
CA SER A 80 -0.97 -6.61 5.13
C SER A 80 -2.42 -6.87 4.74
N VAL A 81 -3.10 -7.77 5.47
CA VAL A 81 -4.49 -8.12 5.18
C VAL A 81 -5.42 -6.94 5.47
N MET A 82 -5.20 -6.23 6.57
CA MET A 82 -6.00 -5.06 6.92
C MET A 82 -5.83 -3.94 5.88
N LEU A 83 -4.62 -3.63 5.43
CA LEU A 83 -4.37 -2.63 4.38
C LEU A 83 -5.06 -3.00 3.07
N ALA A 84 -4.96 -4.25 2.63
CA ALA A 84 -5.61 -4.72 1.39
C ALA A 84 -7.14 -4.60 1.49
N LEU A 85 -7.74 -5.06 2.59
CA LEU A 85 -9.19 -4.97 2.79
C LEU A 85 -9.67 -3.52 2.94
N ALA A 86 -8.91 -2.66 3.62
CA ALA A 86 -9.25 -1.25 3.75
C ALA A 86 -9.18 -0.51 2.40
N MET A 87 -8.19 -0.81 1.54
CA MET A 87 -8.19 -0.29 0.16
C MET A 87 -9.44 -0.74 -0.60
N THR A 88 -9.84 -2.01 -0.46
CA THR A 88 -11.08 -2.53 -1.08
C THR A 88 -12.33 -1.83 -0.55
N ALA A 89 -12.40 -1.57 0.76
CA ALA A 89 -13.52 -0.87 1.40
C ALA A 89 -13.74 0.54 0.83
N ASN A 90 -12.67 1.22 0.41
CA ASN A 90 -12.79 2.55 -0.23
C ASN A 90 -13.47 2.51 -1.61
N GLY A 91 -13.57 1.36 -2.24
CA GLY A 91 -14.31 1.14 -3.49
C GLY A 91 -15.66 0.43 -3.28
N ALA A 92 -16.03 0.12 -2.04
CA ALA A 92 -17.27 -0.58 -1.70
C ALA A 92 -18.35 0.40 -1.21
N ASP A 93 -19.61 -0.03 -1.28
CA ASP A 93 -20.76 0.71 -0.78
C ASP A 93 -21.79 -0.23 -0.14
N GLY A 94 -22.76 0.34 0.62
CA GLY A 94 -23.87 -0.36 1.24
C GLY A 94 -23.43 -1.54 2.10
N ALA A 95 -24.11 -2.67 1.96
CA ALA A 95 -23.88 -3.86 2.78
C ALA A 95 -22.46 -4.45 2.62
N THR A 96 -21.81 -4.27 1.45
CA THR A 96 -20.45 -4.73 1.24
C THR A 96 -19.48 -3.92 2.08
N LEU A 97 -19.61 -2.59 2.07
CA LEU A 97 -18.79 -1.71 2.90
C LEU A 97 -18.98 -2.01 4.38
N GLU A 98 -20.23 -2.11 4.83
CA GLU A 98 -20.56 -2.43 6.23
C GLU A 98 -19.96 -3.78 6.66
N GLY A 99 -20.01 -4.77 5.79
CA GLY A 99 -19.41 -6.09 6.03
C GLY A 99 -17.89 -6.02 6.20
N ILE A 100 -17.21 -5.26 5.37
CA ILE A 100 -15.75 -5.07 5.46
C ILE A 100 -15.39 -4.27 6.72
N GLU A 101 -16.08 -3.15 7.01
CA GLU A 101 -15.86 -2.36 8.21
C GLU A 101 -16.01 -3.23 9.47
N LYS A 102 -17.08 -4.04 9.54
CA LYS A 102 -17.29 -4.99 10.64
C LYS A 102 -16.16 -6.00 10.76
N ALA A 103 -15.69 -6.56 9.67
CA ALA A 103 -14.58 -7.50 9.65
C ALA A 103 -13.27 -6.85 10.15
N LEU A 104 -13.06 -5.57 9.86
CA LEU A 104 -11.89 -4.78 10.25
C LEU A 104 -11.98 -4.16 11.67
N GLY A 105 -12.97 -4.54 12.47
CA GLY A 105 -13.11 -4.10 13.86
C GLY A 105 -14.18 -3.03 14.10
N GLY A 106 -15.05 -2.78 13.11
CA GLY A 106 -16.22 -1.90 13.24
C GLY A 106 -15.93 -0.39 13.16
N ILE A 107 -14.71 -0.01 12.83
CA ILE A 107 -14.34 1.40 12.59
C ILE A 107 -14.79 1.78 11.18
N LYS A 108 -15.44 2.95 11.06
CA LYS A 108 -15.83 3.49 9.75
C LYS A 108 -14.60 3.73 8.87
N ILE A 109 -14.71 3.44 7.56
CA ILE A 109 -13.56 3.41 6.66
C ILE A 109 -12.78 4.72 6.62
N ASP A 110 -13.45 5.87 6.64
CA ASP A 110 -12.75 7.16 6.61
C ASP A 110 -11.85 7.37 7.85
N LYS A 111 -12.31 6.95 9.03
CA LYS A 111 -11.52 6.99 10.26
C LYS A 111 -10.43 5.93 10.27
N LEU A 112 -10.73 4.73 9.77
CA LEU A 112 -9.75 3.65 9.66
C LEU A 112 -8.61 4.00 8.70
N ASN A 113 -8.91 4.68 7.58
CA ASN A 113 -7.90 5.19 6.65
C ASN A 113 -6.87 6.09 7.38
N ALA A 114 -7.36 7.04 8.18
CA ALA A 114 -6.49 7.95 8.93
C ALA A 114 -5.64 7.22 9.98
N TYR A 115 -6.23 6.26 10.70
CA TYR A 115 -5.50 5.42 11.64
C TYR A 115 -4.42 4.59 10.95
N LEU A 116 -4.75 3.91 9.85
CA LEU A 116 -3.80 3.06 9.12
C LEU A 116 -2.65 3.88 8.53
N LYS A 117 -2.94 5.06 7.98
CA LYS A 117 -1.93 6.00 7.51
C LYS A 117 -0.97 6.38 8.63
N SER A 118 -1.51 6.84 9.78
CA SER A 118 -0.70 7.23 10.94
C SER A 118 0.10 6.04 11.51
N TYR A 119 -0.48 4.85 11.52
CA TYR A 119 0.20 3.65 11.99
C TYR A 119 1.37 3.27 11.08
N VAL A 120 1.16 3.24 9.77
CA VAL A 120 2.22 2.95 8.79
C VAL A 120 3.33 4.00 8.84
N ASP A 121 2.98 5.28 8.92
CA ASP A 121 3.94 6.37 9.03
C ASP A 121 4.74 6.34 10.35
N SER A 122 4.20 5.73 11.40
CA SER A 122 4.86 5.58 12.70
C SER A 122 5.78 4.36 12.79
N LEU A 123 5.76 3.48 11.78
CA LEU A 123 6.61 2.29 11.80
C LEU A 123 8.09 2.70 11.86
N PRO A 124 8.87 2.04 12.72
CA PRO A 124 10.24 2.43 12.92
C PRO A 124 11.08 2.17 11.66
N SER A 125 12.02 3.08 11.40
CA SER A 125 13.05 2.91 10.38
C SER A 125 14.41 3.28 10.98
N GLY A 126 15.47 2.63 10.54
CA GLY A 126 16.83 2.88 11.06
C GLY A 126 17.91 2.32 10.16
N ASP A 127 19.15 2.66 10.44
CA ASP A 127 20.31 2.25 9.63
C ASP A 127 20.58 0.74 9.67
N SER A 128 20.12 0.07 10.74
CA SER A 128 20.32 -1.37 10.96
C SER A 128 19.14 -2.25 10.54
N PHE A 129 18.01 -1.65 10.18
CA PHE A 129 16.85 -2.39 9.69
C PHE A 129 15.97 -1.54 8.77
N LYS A 130 15.26 -2.19 7.86
CA LYS A 130 14.35 -1.58 6.91
C LYS A 130 13.03 -2.34 6.91
N ILE A 131 11.92 -1.61 7.06
CA ILE A 131 10.57 -2.11 6.79
C ILE A 131 10.12 -1.48 5.48
N SER A 132 9.76 -2.30 4.51
CA SER A 132 9.20 -1.85 3.24
C SER A 132 7.80 -2.41 3.08
N ILE A 133 6.83 -1.53 2.87
CA ILE A 133 5.44 -1.89 2.60
C ILE A 133 5.12 -1.43 1.18
N ALA A 134 4.65 -2.33 0.35
CA ALA A 134 4.22 -2.03 -1.00
C ALA A 134 2.81 -2.56 -1.25
N ASN A 135 1.95 -1.69 -1.76
CA ASN A 135 0.57 -2.00 -2.10
C ASN A 135 0.37 -1.89 -3.60
N SER A 136 -0.36 -2.82 -4.20
CA SER A 136 -0.83 -2.63 -5.57
C SER A 136 -2.22 -3.20 -5.79
N ILE A 137 -2.93 -2.58 -6.74
CA ILE A 137 -4.24 -3.02 -7.22
C ILE A 137 -4.13 -3.21 -8.73
N TRP A 138 -4.58 -4.35 -9.21
CA TRP A 138 -4.57 -4.69 -10.62
C TRP A 138 -6.00 -4.95 -11.07
N PHE A 139 -6.46 -4.23 -12.06
CA PHE A 139 -7.80 -4.39 -12.64
C PHE A 139 -7.70 -4.99 -14.03
N ARG A 140 -8.68 -5.86 -14.37
CA ARG A 140 -8.88 -6.28 -15.75
C ARG A 140 -9.38 -5.08 -16.56
N LYS A 141 -8.52 -4.49 -17.39
CA LYS A 141 -8.76 -3.22 -18.10
C LYS A 141 -9.99 -3.22 -19.02
N ASP A 142 -10.41 -4.42 -19.52
CA ASP A 142 -11.56 -4.56 -20.41
C ASP A 142 -12.87 -4.74 -19.64
N ALA A 143 -12.81 -4.96 -18.33
CA ALA A 143 -13.97 -5.21 -17.47
C ALA A 143 -14.26 -4.09 -16.48
N PHE A 144 -13.26 -3.27 -16.13
CA PHE A 144 -13.38 -2.29 -15.07
C PHE A 144 -12.47 -1.08 -15.29
N GLU A 145 -13.01 0.11 -15.00
CA GLU A 145 -12.26 1.36 -14.91
C GLU A 145 -12.52 1.99 -13.54
N PRO A 146 -11.48 2.19 -12.69
CA PRO A 146 -11.66 2.75 -11.37
C PRO A 146 -12.05 4.22 -11.43
N SER A 147 -12.94 4.67 -10.54
CA SER A 147 -13.34 6.07 -10.46
C SER A 147 -12.18 6.95 -9.95
N LYS A 148 -12.17 8.22 -10.36
CA LYS A 148 -11.15 9.18 -9.92
C LYS A 148 -11.17 9.38 -8.41
N ASP A 149 -12.36 9.39 -7.79
CA ASP A 149 -12.51 9.55 -6.34
C ASP A 149 -11.90 8.39 -5.59
N PHE A 150 -12.11 7.15 -6.07
CA PHE A 150 -11.44 5.97 -5.50
C PHE A 150 -9.93 6.07 -5.62
N LEU A 151 -9.41 6.38 -6.82
CA LEU A 151 -7.98 6.51 -7.07
C LEU A 151 -7.34 7.57 -6.17
N GLN A 152 -7.98 8.75 -6.03
CA GLN A 152 -7.49 9.80 -5.15
C GLN A 152 -7.50 9.37 -3.69
N LYS A 153 -8.61 8.79 -3.21
CA LYS A 153 -8.73 8.34 -1.82
C LYS A 153 -7.68 7.29 -1.44
N VAL A 154 -7.48 6.28 -2.28
CA VAL A 154 -6.45 5.26 -1.96
C VAL A 154 -5.03 5.82 -2.12
N CYS A 155 -4.81 6.80 -3.01
CA CYS A 155 -3.55 7.52 -3.10
C CYS A 155 -3.22 8.25 -1.80
N ASP A 156 -4.19 8.96 -1.24
CA ASP A 156 -4.03 9.81 -0.07
C ASP A 156 -3.62 9.03 1.18
N PHE A 157 -4.11 7.82 1.33
CA PHE A 157 -3.91 7.04 2.56
C PHE A 157 -2.96 5.86 2.43
N TYR A 158 -2.82 5.27 1.24
CA TYR A 158 -2.09 4.01 1.04
C TYR A 158 -0.96 4.09 0.03
N SER A 159 -0.94 5.12 -0.81
CA SER A 159 0.03 5.32 -1.89
C SER A 159 0.30 4.04 -2.71
N PRO A 160 -0.75 3.33 -3.18
CA PRO A 160 -0.59 2.11 -3.93
C PRO A 160 -0.15 2.37 -5.36
N ASP A 161 0.46 1.38 -5.99
CA ASP A 161 0.53 1.32 -7.44
C ASP A 161 -0.79 0.72 -7.98
N ILE A 162 -1.44 1.33 -8.98
CA ILE A 162 -2.70 0.84 -9.55
C ILE A 162 -2.58 0.69 -11.05
N TYR A 163 -2.86 -0.52 -11.53
CA TYR A 163 -2.67 -0.90 -12.92
C TYR A 163 -3.92 -1.50 -13.55
N GLY A 164 -4.20 -1.09 -14.78
CA GLY A 164 -5.09 -1.83 -15.68
C GLY A 164 -4.28 -2.83 -16.50
N ALA A 165 -4.69 -4.09 -16.54
CA ALA A 165 -3.94 -5.16 -17.18
C ALA A 165 -4.85 -6.11 -18.00
N PRO A 166 -4.31 -6.83 -19.01
CA PRO A 166 -5.13 -7.72 -19.85
C PRO A 166 -5.59 -9.00 -19.14
N PHE A 167 -5.01 -9.34 -17.99
CA PHE A 167 -5.31 -10.55 -17.20
C PHE A 167 -5.01 -11.86 -17.91
N ASP A 168 -3.92 -11.89 -18.62
CA ASP A 168 -3.31 -13.06 -19.27
C ASP A 168 -1.92 -13.37 -18.68
N SER A 169 -1.14 -14.19 -19.34
CA SER A 169 0.22 -14.54 -18.92
C SER A 169 1.17 -13.34 -18.84
N SER A 170 0.93 -12.28 -19.60
CA SER A 170 1.71 -11.04 -19.51
C SER A 170 1.47 -10.33 -18.18
N THR A 171 0.23 -10.36 -17.66
CA THR A 171 -0.13 -9.83 -16.34
C THR A 171 0.53 -10.62 -15.21
N VAL A 172 0.62 -11.95 -15.32
CA VAL A 172 1.37 -12.78 -14.37
C VAL A 172 2.82 -12.30 -14.27
N ASN A 173 3.45 -12.10 -15.43
CA ASN A 173 4.83 -11.62 -15.50
C ASN A 173 4.99 -10.19 -14.94
N ALA A 174 4.03 -9.31 -15.22
CA ALA A 174 4.02 -7.94 -14.70
C ALA A 174 3.93 -7.93 -13.17
N ILE A 175 2.99 -8.68 -12.59
CA ILE A 175 2.80 -8.82 -11.14
C ILE A 175 4.07 -9.37 -10.48
N ASN A 176 4.63 -10.46 -11.01
CA ASN A 176 5.83 -11.05 -10.46
C ASN A 176 7.04 -10.10 -10.55
N SER A 177 7.18 -9.38 -11.66
CA SER A 177 8.23 -8.35 -11.80
C SER A 177 8.05 -7.22 -10.81
N TRP A 178 6.81 -6.76 -10.60
CA TRP A 178 6.49 -5.73 -9.63
C TRP A 178 6.84 -6.17 -8.20
N VAL A 179 6.38 -7.34 -7.77
CA VAL A 179 6.67 -7.88 -6.43
C VAL A 179 8.18 -8.05 -6.23
N ASN A 180 8.88 -8.62 -7.22
CA ASN A 180 10.33 -8.79 -7.16
C ASN A 180 11.05 -7.45 -6.95
N GLY A 181 10.67 -6.42 -7.71
CA GLY A 181 11.25 -5.08 -7.57
C GLY A 181 10.93 -4.43 -6.22
N LYS A 182 9.69 -4.55 -5.74
CA LYS A 182 9.26 -3.94 -4.46
C LYS A 182 9.81 -4.66 -3.21
N THR A 183 10.29 -5.88 -3.37
CA THR A 183 10.84 -6.70 -2.28
C THR A 183 12.35 -6.90 -2.38
N ASP A 184 13.05 -6.08 -3.16
CA ASP A 184 14.49 -6.16 -3.38
C ASP A 184 14.96 -7.60 -3.75
N GLY A 185 14.13 -8.31 -4.53
CA GLY A 185 14.39 -9.67 -4.99
C GLY A 185 14.05 -10.79 -3.99
N MET A 186 13.55 -10.46 -2.80
CA MET A 186 13.19 -11.47 -1.79
C MET A 186 12.02 -12.35 -2.24
N ILE A 187 11.03 -11.77 -2.94
CA ILE A 187 9.90 -12.51 -3.51
C ILE A 187 10.01 -12.48 -5.02
N LYS A 188 10.50 -13.57 -5.59
CA LYS A 188 10.72 -13.67 -7.06
C LYS A 188 9.47 -14.01 -7.84
N LYS A 189 8.54 -14.75 -7.21
CA LYS A 189 7.31 -15.23 -7.84
C LYS A 189 6.21 -15.31 -6.79
N MET A 190 5.10 -14.65 -7.08
CA MET A 190 3.91 -14.63 -6.22
C MET A 190 2.71 -15.31 -6.91
N LEU A 191 2.63 -15.17 -8.22
CA LEU A 191 1.50 -15.67 -9.02
C LEU A 191 2.02 -16.64 -10.09
N GLU A 192 1.30 -17.74 -10.31
CA GLU A 192 1.62 -18.73 -11.35
C GLU A 192 0.73 -18.59 -12.57
N GLU A 193 -0.53 -18.39 -12.32
CA GLU A 193 -1.58 -18.29 -13.36
C GLU A 193 -2.69 -17.36 -12.89
N ILE A 194 -3.55 -16.94 -13.80
CA ILE A 194 -4.72 -16.11 -13.54
C ILE A 194 -5.95 -16.88 -13.98
N ASP A 195 -6.88 -17.11 -13.05
CA ASP A 195 -8.18 -17.68 -13.37
C ASP A 195 -8.95 -16.77 -14.32
N TYR A 196 -9.61 -17.37 -15.31
CA TYR A 196 -10.36 -16.63 -16.33
C TYR A 196 -11.43 -15.69 -15.73
N GLY A 197 -12.03 -16.06 -14.61
CA GLY A 197 -13.03 -15.26 -13.91
C GLY A 197 -12.46 -14.12 -13.04
N SER A 198 -11.14 -14.04 -12.87
CA SER A 198 -10.53 -12.98 -12.06
C SER A 198 -10.67 -11.63 -12.75
N VAL A 199 -11.08 -10.61 -11.99
CA VAL A 199 -11.26 -9.23 -12.49
C VAL A 199 -10.37 -8.23 -11.74
N MET A 200 -9.86 -8.61 -10.55
CA MET A 200 -9.02 -7.76 -9.72
C MET A 200 -8.06 -8.59 -8.88
N PHE A 201 -6.84 -8.07 -8.68
CA PHE A 201 -5.90 -8.53 -7.66
C PHE A 201 -5.53 -7.37 -6.75
N LEU A 202 -5.53 -7.64 -5.44
CA LEU A 202 -4.94 -6.77 -4.44
C LEU A 202 -3.71 -7.47 -3.89
N ILE A 203 -2.60 -6.77 -3.94
CA ILE A 203 -1.32 -7.31 -3.51
C ILE A 203 -0.72 -6.36 -2.49
N ASN A 204 -0.39 -6.91 -1.33
CA ASN A 204 0.44 -6.21 -0.34
C ASN A 204 1.69 -7.06 -0.12
N ALA A 205 2.84 -6.41 -0.09
CA ALA A 205 4.12 -7.02 0.26
C ALA A 205 4.74 -6.23 1.40
N ILE A 206 5.12 -6.95 2.47
CA ILE A 206 5.90 -6.39 3.58
C ILE A 206 7.22 -7.13 3.64
N CYS A 207 8.31 -6.38 3.59
CA CYS A 207 9.65 -6.90 3.77
C CYS A 207 10.26 -6.28 5.03
N PHE A 208 10.85 -7.12 5.84
CA PHE A 208 11.67 -6.72 6.97
C PHE A 208 13.09 -7.23 6.71
N ASP A 209 14.03 -6.30 6.60
CA ASP A 209 15.45 -6.59 6.47
C ASP A 209 16.19 -6.01 7.67
N SER A 210 16.99 -6.81 8.32
CA SER A 210 17.83 -6.38 9.45
C SER A 210 19.22 -6.96 9.34
N LYS A 211 20.21 -6.15 9.64
CA LYS A 211 21.64 -6.53 9.69
C LYS A 211 22.03 -7.00 11.05
#